data_8790ac2f487be4a9596bd0068afbd458
#
_entry.id   8790ac2f487be4a9596bd0068afbd458
#
_cell.length_a   1.000
_cell.length_b   1.000
_cell.length_c   1.000
_cell.angle_alpha   90.00
_cell.angle_beta   90.00
_cell.angle_gamma   90.00
#
_symmetry.space_group_name_H-M   'P 1'
#
loop_
_entity.id
_entity.type
_entity.pdbx_description
1 polymer ?
#
loop_
_entity_poly.entity_id
_entity_poly.type
_entity_poly.pdbx_seq_one_letter_code
_entity_poly.pdbx_strand_id
1 'polypeptide(L)'
;MLTDEEKRILLQNRLFAELPAERLDGLLQKLSSRTACFGKNSVIWGMGERIDHAGIVLSGRVEAWRYTQDGQESLSAVHEAGGLFGDVLMSARTVGSPVELRTARPSKILFLSLDALLRCCAEEGGADCIRLLSNLLEEISEKYWALQRHIRLLSIPDGRTRLEAYLRQEAGKTGEIVCAGMTREQMARYLG
;
A
#
# COMPACT_ATOMS: atom_id res chain seq x y z
N MET A 1 -7.26 11.67 -19.07
CA MET A 1 -8.45 10.89 -18.65
C MET A 1 -8.04 9.48 -18.34
N LEU A 2 -8.68 8.85 -17.37
CA LEU A 2 -8.49 7.42 -17.07
C LEU A 2 -9.28 6.58 -18.08
N THR A 3 -8.74 5.42 -18.46
CA THR A 3 -9.45 4.41 -19.25
C THR A 3 -10.47 3.67 -18.38
N ASP A 4 -11.42 2.97 -18.99
CA ASP A 4 -12.43 2.18 -18.26
C ASP A 4 -11.77 1.04 -17.45
N GLU A 5 -10.68 0.47 -17.95
CA GLU A 5 -9.89 -0.53 -17.23
C GLU A 5 -9.23 0.08 -15.99
N GLU A 6 -8.61 1.26 -16.09
CA GLU A 6 -8.01 1.97 -14.96
C GLU A 6 -9.05 2.34 -13.90
N LYS A 7 -10.24 2.76 -14.33
CA LYS A 7 -11.36 3.02 -13.39
C LYS A 7 -11.80 1.75 -12.68
N ARG A 8 -11.87 0.62 -13.38
CA ARG A 8 -12.19 -0.67 -12.76
C ARG A 8 -11.15 -1.08 -11.72
N ILE A 9 -9.86 -0.89 -12.02
CA ILE A 9 -8.78 -1.14 -11.06
C ILE A 9 -8.97 -0.29 -9.79
N LEU A 10 -9.29 1.00 -9.94
CA LEU A 10 -9.55 1.88 -8.80
C LEU A 10 -10.74 1.42 -7.97
N LEU A 11 -11.86 1.09 -8.60
CA LEU A 11 -13.07 0.64 -7.91
C LEU A 11 -12.90 -0.73 -7.21
N GLN A 12 -11.94 -1.54 -7.63
CA GLN A 12 -11.55 -2.77 -6.93
C GLN A 12 -10.61 -2.52 -5.76
N ASN A 13 -9.98 -1.35 -5.68
CA ASN A 13 -9.13 -0.99 -4.56
C ASN A 13 -9.98 -0.64 -3.33
N ARG A 14 -9.61 -1.17 -2.16
CA ARG A 14 -10.34 -0.98 -0.89
C ARG A 14 -10.54 0.49 -0.52
N LEU A 15 -9.62 1.36 -0.93
CA LEU A 15 -9.75 2.81 -0.72
C LEU A 15 -11.04 3.36 -1.31
N PHE A 16 -11.48 2.83 -2.46
CA PHE A 16 -12.72 3.24 -3.14
C PHE A 16 -13.89 2.28 -2.88
N ALA A 17 -13.81 1.43 -1.85
CA ALA A 17 -14.91 0.54 -1.49
C ALA A 17 -16.21 1.31 -1.27
N GLU A 18 -17.31 0.74 -1.74
CA GLU A 18 -18.67 1.31 -1.66
C GLU A 18 -18.86 2.65 -2.39
N LEU A 19 -17.89 3.10 -3.19
CA LEU A 19 -18.06 4.28 -4.03
C LEU A 19 -18.79 3.89 -5.33
N PRO A 20 -19.93 4.53 -5.67
CA PRO A 20 -20.57 4.34 -6.97
C PRO A 20 -19.66 4.73 -8.12
N ALA A 21 -19.62 3.92 -9.18
CA ALA A 21 -18.74 4.14 -10.33
C ALA A 21 -18.95 5.52 -10.99
N GLU A 22 -20.19 5.99 -10.99
CA GLU A 22 -20.59 7.28 -11.58
C GLU A 22 -20.00 8.47 -10.83
N ARG A 23 -19.61 8.29 -9.56
CA ARG A 23 -19.04 9.34 -8.71
C ARG A 23 -17.52 9.40 -8.76
N LEU A 24 -16.87 8.38 -9.30
CA LEU A 24 -15.41 8.27 -9.31
C LEU A 24 -14.73 9.48 -9.96
N ASP A 25 -15.16 9.85 -11.17
CA ASP A 25 -14.54 10.97 -11.90
C ASP A 25 -14.69 12.30 -11.16
N GLY A 26 -15.89 12.58 -10.62
CA GLY A 26 -16.16 13.77 -9.82
C GLY A 26 -15.32 13.80 -8.53
N LEU A 27 -15.17 12.66 -7.86
CA LEU A 27 -14.34 12.54 -6.66
C LEU A 27 -12.86 12.78 -6.99
N LEU A 28 -12.33 12.14 -8.03
CA LEU A 28 -10.94 12.31 -8.45
C LEU A 28 -10.64 13.77 -8.84
N GLN A 29 -11.58 14.47 -9.43
CA GLN A 29 -11.46 15.91 -9.73
C GLN A 29 -11.40 16.75 -8.46
N LYS A 30 -12.30 16.51 -7.48
CA LYS A 30 -12.30 17.19 -6.17
C LYS A 30 -10.98 16.96 -5.41
N LEU A 31 -10.43 15.77 -5.49
CA LEU A 31 -9.16 15.40 -4.87
C LEU A 31 -7.95 15.98 -5.61
N SER A 32 -8.14 16.70 -6.72
CA SER A 32 -7.03 17.20 -7.57
C SER A 32 -6.02 16.08 -7.88
N SER A 33 -6.55 14.86 -8.09
CA SER A 33 -5.72 13.69 -8.35
C SER A 33 -4.95 13.85 -9.66
N ARG A 34 -3.72 13.33 -9.69
CA ARG A 34 -2.86 13.38 -10.88
C ARG A 34 -2.38 11.99 -11.25
N THR A 35 -2.23 11.74 -12.53
CA THR A 35 -1.57 10.53 -13.03
C THR A 35 -0.18 10.87 -13.56
N ALA A 36 0.78 9.97 -13.35
CA ALA A 36 2.09 10.05 -13.95
C ALA A 36 2.50 8.70 -14.52
N CYS A 37 3.25 8.74 -15.63
CA CYS A 37 3.84 7.56 -16.25
C CYS A 37 5.34 7.55 -15.99
N PHE A 38 5.85 6.38 -15.64
CA PHE A 38 7.25 6.14 -15.32
C PHE A 38 7.80 5.05 -16.25
N GLY A 39 9.02 5.24 -16.73
CA GLY A 39 9.75 4.19 -17.43
C GLY A 39 10.15 3.05 -16.49
N LYS A 40 10.79 2.02 -17.02
CA LYS A 40 11.39 0.97 -16.20
C LYS A 40 12.56 1.54 -15.38
N ASN A 41 12.74 1.08 -14.14
CA ASN A 41 13.78 1.50 -13.20
C ASN A 41 13.76 3.01 -12.85
N SER A 42 12.61 3.68 -13.02
CA SER A 42 12.46 5.08 -12.60
C SER A 42 12.20 5.15 -11.10
N VAL A 43 12.91 6.02 -10.39
CA VAL A 43 12.64 6.33 -8.99
C VAL A 43 11.39 7.20 -8.91
N ILE A 44 10.43 6.79 -8.08
CA ILE A 44 9.21 7.54 -7.79
C ILE A 44 9.48 8.50 -6.64
N TRP A 45 10.12 8.00 -5.56
CA TRP A 45 10.73 8.78 -4.49
C TRP A 45 11.88 8.03 -3.82
N GLY A 46 12.82 8.78 -3.25
CA GLY A 46 14.01 8.26 -2.59
C GLY A 46 13.81 8.02 -1.09
N MET A 47 14.78 7.34 -0.48
CA MET A 47 14.87 7.21 0.98
C MET A 47 15.03 8.60 1.62
N GLY A 48 14.36 8.81 2.76
CA GLY A 48 14.40 10.06 3.49
C GLY A 48 13.53 11.18 2.91
N GLU A 49 12.98 10.99 1.71
CA GLU A 49 12.10 11.97 1.07
C GLU A 49 10.78 12.07 1.83
N ARG A 50 10.27 13.30 2.01
CA ARG A 50 8.97 13.54 2.64
C ARG A 50 7.88 13.31 1.61
N ILE A 51 6.90 12.49 1.98
CA ILE A 51 5.81 12.08 1.12
C ILE A 51 4.51 12.70 1.62
N ASP A 52 3.85 13.47 0.77
CA ASP A 52 2.59 14.17 1.03
C ASP A 52 1.40 13.57 0.26
N HIS A 53 1.65 12.50 -0.50
CA HIS A 53 0.64 11.83 -1.31
C HIS A 53 0.84 10.31 -1.33
N ALA A 54 -0.26 9.59 -1.48
CA ALA A 54 -0.26 8.17 -1.75
C ALA A 54 -0.34 7.91 -3.26
N GLY A 55 0.14 6.74 -3.69
CA GLY A 55 0.06 6.29 -5.07
C GLY A 55 -0.73 4.99 -5.20
N ILE A 56 -1.52 4.88 -6.27
CA ILE A 56 -2.16 3.64 -6.69
C ILE A 56 -1.62 3.27 -8.06
N VAL A 57 -1.12 2.05 -8.19
CA VAL A 57 -0.62 1.52 -9.46
C VAL A 57 -1.80 1.23 -10.37
N LEU A 58 -1.94 1.98 -11.47
CA LEU A 58 -2.95 1.72 -12.49
C LEU A 58 -2.49 0.65 -13.49
N SER A 59 -1.19 0.64 -13.81
CA SER A 59 -0.57 -0.41 -14.61
C SER A 59 0.91 -0.49 -14.28
N GLY A 60 1.52 -1.64 -14.54
CA GLY A 60 2.93 -1.84 -14.27
C GLY A 60 3.20 -2.50 -12.92
N ARG A 61 4.38 -2.21 -12.33
CA ARG A 61 4.83 -2.78 -11.07
C ARG A 61 5.79 -1.81 -10.38
N VAL A 62 5.54 -1.54 -9.12
CA VAL A 62 6.35 -0.69 -8.24
C VAL A 62 6.95 -1.54 -7.13
N GLU A 63 8.21 -1.33 -6.82
CA GLU A 63 8.97 -2.05 -5.80
C GLU A 63 9.51 -1.07 -4.76
N ALA A 64 9.33 -1.42 -3.48
CA ALA A 64 9.90 -0.70 -2.36
C ALA A 64 11.20 -1.37 -1.93
N TRP A 65 12.28 -0.64 -1.98
CA TRP A 65 13.62 -1.13 -1.65
C TRP A 65 14.15 -0.45 -0.40
N ARG A 66 14.78 -1.23 0.45
CA ARG A 66 15.49 -0.76 1.64
C ARG A 66 16.97 -0.99 1.46
N TYR A 67 17.76 -0.01 1.84
CA TYR A 67 19.21 -0.11 1.85
C TYR A 67 19.68 -0.22 3.30
N THR A 68 20.58 -1.17 3.57
CA THR A 68 21.27 -1.27 4.86
C THR A 68 22.47 -0.34 4.86
N GLN A 69 23.03 -0.08 6.05
CA GLN A 69 24.26 0.73 6.17
C GLN A 69 25.45 0.13 5.40
N ASP A 70 25.46 -1.19 5.22
CA ASP A 70 26.49 -1.91 4.46
C ASP A 70 26.23 -1.90 2.94
N GLY A 71 25.24 -1.13 2.47
CA GLY A 71 24.89 -1.01 1.06
C GLY A 71 24.15 -2.21 0.46
N GLN A 72 23.67 -3.13 1.28
CA GLN A 72 22.84 -4.25 0.78
C GLN A 72 21.43 -3.77 0.48
N GLU A 73 20.92 -4.15 -0.70
CA GLU A 73 19.54 -3.90 -1.11
C GLU A 73 18.62 -5.04 -0.64
N SER A 74 17.48 -4.72 -0.07
CA SER A 74 16.44 -5.68 0.25
C SER A 74 15.09 -5.21 -0.27
N LEU A 75 14.37 -6.10 -0.97
CA LEU A 75 13.02 -5.86 -1.42
C LEU A 75 12.06 -5.90 -0.22
N SER A 76 11.46 -4.76 0.09
CA SER A 76 10.57 -4.58 1.24
C SER A 76 9.10 -4.84 0.88
N ALA A 77 8.66 -4.40 -0.30
CA ALA A 77 7.30 -4.59 -0.78
C ALA A 77 7.23 -4.54 -2.31
N VAL A 78 6.15 -5.12 -2.85
CA VAL A 78 5.82 -5.10 -4.28
C VAL A 78 4.37 -4.65 -4.43
N HIS A 79 4.13 -3.71 -5.33
CA HIS A 79 2.81 -3.19 -5.65
C HIS A 79 2.54 -3.43 -7.15
N GLU A 80 1.62 -4.33 -7.44
CA GLU A 80 1.07 -4.58 -8.77
C GLU A 80 -0.12 -3.64 -9.03
N ALA A 81 -0.76 -3.75 -10.21
CA ALA A 81 -1.96 -2.99 -10.54
C ALA A 81 -3.02 -3.13 -9.43
N GLY A 82 -3.57 -2.01 -8.99
CA GLY A 82 -4.45 -1.91 -7.83
C GLY A 82 -3.72 -1.72 -6.49
N GLY A 83 -2.41 -1.89 -6.41
CA GLY A 83 -1.64 -1.74 -5.18
C GLY A 83 -1.57 -0.28 -4.71
N LEU A 84 -1.89 -0.04 -3.43
CA LEU A 84 -1.77 1.25 -2.75
C LEU A 84 -0.44 1.33 -1.98
N PHE A 85 0.27 2.44 -2.13
CA PHE A 85 1.52 2.72 -1.42
C PHE A 85 1.59 4.18 -0.95
N GLY A 86 2.44 4.46 0.03
CA GLY A 86 2.62 5.81 0.58
C GLY A 86 1.51 6.31 1.48
N ASP A 87 0.44 5.56 1.68
CA ASP A 87 -0.72 5.89 2.51
C ASP A 87 -0.34 6.20 3.97
N VAL A 88 0.53 5.39 4.58
CA VAL A 88 1.04 5.66 5.93
C VAL A 88 1.94 6.88 5.94
N LEU A 89 2.82 7.04 4.93
CA LEU A 89 3.80 8.13 4.86
C LEU A 89 3.15 9.49 4.66
N MET A 90 2.13 9.59 3.81
CA MET A 90 1.44 10.86 3.58
C MET A 90 0.74 11.40 4.83
N SER A 91 0.39 10.52 5.79
CA SER A 91 -0.19 10.91 7.08
C SER A 91 0.87 11.30 8.12
N ALA A 92 2.09 10.80 7.99
CA ALA A 92 3.22 11.02 8.90
C ALA A 92 4.08 12.20 8.44
N ARG A 93 3.54 13.41 8.44
CA ARG A 93 4.12 14.65 7.87
C ARG A 93 5.58 14.95 8.24
N THR A 94 6.13 14.31 9.25
CA THR A 94 7.46 14.59 9.80
C THR A 94 8.48 13.51 9.51
N VAL A 95 8.07 12.36 8.98
CA VAL A 95 8.93 11.20 8.75
C VAL A 95 9.24 11.05 7.27
N GLY A 96 10.52 10.93 6.94
CA GLY A 96 10.96 10.60 5.58
C GLY A 96 10.70 9.12 5.24
N SER A 97 10.63 8.82 3.97
CA SER A 97 10.41 7.44 3.51
C SER A 97 11.54 6.52 3.96
N PRO A 98 11.24 5.40 4.63
CA PRO A 98 12.26 4.41 5.00
C PRO A 98 12.69 3.51 3.83
N VAL A 99 12.11 3.71 2.66
CA VAL A 99 12.35 2.93 1.45
C VAL A 99 12.46 3.84 0.23
N GLU A 100 13.19 3.38 -0.77
CA GLU A 100 13.12 3.92 -2.12
C GLU A 100 12.01 3.20 -2.87
N LEU A 101 11.16 3.93 -3.60
CA LEU A 101 10.19 3.36 -4.52
C LEU A 101 10.66 3.53 -5.95
N ARG A 102 10.76 2.41 -6.66
CA ARG A 102 11.14 2.39 -8.08
C ARG A 102 10.25 1.46 -8.89
N THR A 103 10.12 1.74 -10.16
CA THR A 103 9.35 0.91 -11.10
C THR A 103 10.19 -0.27 -11.58
N ALA A 104 9.66 -1.49 -11.50
CA ALA A 104 10.29 -2.69 -12.07
C ALA A 104 10.02 -2.83 -13.58
N ARG A 105 8.96 -2.19 -14.07
CA ARG A 105 8.56 -2.11 -15.49
C ARG A 105 7.84 -0.78 -15.75
N PRO A 106 7.61 -0.38 -17.00
CA PRO A 106 6.84 0.83 -17.30
C PRO A 106 5.53 0.81 -16.52
N SER A 107 5.24 1.90 -15.81
CA SER A 107 4.12 1.96 -14.86
C SER A 107 3.38 3.28 -14.96
N LYS A 108 2.06 3.23 -14.78
CA LYS A 108 1.20 4.41 -14.63
C LYS A 108 0.62 4.43 -13.22
N ILE A 109 0.71 5.56 -12.57
CA ILE A 109 0.35 5.73 -11.16
C ILE A 109 -0.63 6.88 -11.01
N LEU A 110 -1.67 6.69 -10.22
CA LEU A 110 -2.55 7.75 -9.72
C LEU A 110 -2.04 8.21 -8.36
N PHE A 111 -1.86 9.51 -8.18
CA PHE A 111 -1.46 10.12 -6.91
C PHE A 111 -2.63 10.85 -6.26
N LEU A 112 -2.76 10.68 -4.95
CA LEU A 112 -3.80 11.27 -4.09
C LEU A 112 -3.14 12.02 -2.94
N SER A 113 -3.56 13.27 -2.68
CA SER A 113 -3.07 14.08 -1.57
C SER A 113 -4.00 13.98 -0.37
N LEU A 114 -3.45 13.78 0.84
CA LEU A 114 -4.21 13.82 2.08
C LEU A 114 -4.83 15.21 2.31
N ASP A 115 -4.07 16.27 2.02
CA ASP A 115 -4.57 17.63 2.20
C ASP A 115 -5.77 17.94 1.29
N ALA A 116 -5.77 17.43 0.05
CA ALA A 116 -6.92 17.54 -0.84
C ALA A 116 -8.13 16.73 -0.33
N LEU A 117 -7.88 15.53 0.20
CA LEU A 117 -8.92 14.70 0.80
C LEU A 117 -9.56 15.39 2.02
N LEU A 118 -8.75 15.93 2.92
CA LEU A 118 -9.25 16.64 4.11
C LEU A 118 -10.04 17.89 3.75
N ARG A 119 -9.58 18.68 2.76
CA ARG A 119 -10.37 19.82 2.25
C ARG A 119 -11.71 19.37 1.68
N CYS A 120 -11.70 18.32 0.87
CA CYS A 120 -12.93 17.78 0.29
C CYS A 120 -13.93 17.30 1.37
N CYS A 121 -13.46 16.72 2.48
CA CYS A 121 -14.32 16.32 3.59
C CYS A 121 -15.00 17.51 4.28
N ALA A 122 -14.39 18.70 4.25
CA ALA A 122 -14.92 19.91 4.87
C ALA A 122 -15.93 20.65 3.98
N GLU A 123 -16.04 20.31 2.69
CA GLU A 123 -16.97 20.94 1.76
C GLU A 123 -18.38 20.34 1.86
N GLU A 124 -19.41 21.12 1.47
CA GLU A 124 -20.76 20.60 1.34
C GLU A 124 -20.82 19.46 0.32
N GLY A 125 -21.44 18.34 0.69
CA GLY A 125 -21.49 17.15 -0.15
C GLY A 125 -20.23 16.28 -0.10
N GLY A 126 -19.38 16.46 0.92
CA GLY A 126 -18.14 15.68 1.14
C GLY A 126 -18.33 14.21 1.55
N ALA A 127 -19.53 13.64 1.47
CA ALA A 127 -19.82 12.28 1.94
C ALA A 127 -18.90 11.22 1.30
N ASP A 128 -18.63 11.33 0.00
CA ASP A 128 -17.73 10.39 -0.68
C ASP A 128 -16.27 10.56 -0.22
N CYS A 129 -15.85 11.79 0.09
CA CYS A 129 -14.51 12.07 0.65
C CYS A 129 -14.40 11.55 2.09
N ILE A 130 -15.45 11.65 2.90
CA ILE A 130 -15.52 11.08 4.24
C ILE A 130 -15.43 9.56 4.16
N ARG A 131 -16.14 8.93 3.22
CA ARG A 131 -16.04 7.49 2.96
C ARG A 131 -14.61 7.09 2.60
N LEU A 132 -13.99 7.82 1.68
CA LEU A 132 -12.60 7.56 1.28
C LEU A 132 -11.63 7.70 2.46
N LEU A 133 -11.82 8.70 3.32
CA LEU A 133 -11.03 8.88 4.53
C LEU A 133 -11.22 7.71 5.52
N SER A 134 -12.46 7.24 5.69
CA SER A 134 -12.77 6.06 6.52
C SER A 134 -12.06 4.82 5.99
N ASN A 135 -12.16 4.56 4.69
CA ASN A 135 -11.50 3.42 4.03
C ASN A 135 -9.97 3.51 4.17
N LEU A 136 -9.39 4.72 4.07
CA LEU A 136 -7.97 4.95 4.30
C LEU A 136 -7.56 4.60 5.75
N LEU A 137 -8.34 5.01 6.74
CA LEU A 137 -8.09 4.67 8.15
C LEU A 137 -8.17 3.16 8.39
N GLU A 138 -9.13 2.47 7.78
CA GLU A 138 -9.22 1.00 7.85
C GLU A 138 -7.99 0.33 7.24
N GLU A 139 -7.54 0.78 6.06
CA GLU A 139 -6.34 0.26 5.39
C GLU A 139 -5.08 0.44 6.25
N ILE A 140 -4.90 1.62 6.85
CA ILE A 140 -3.78 1.90 7.76
C ILE A 140 -3.88 1.02 9.03
N SER A 141 -5.09 0.86 9.58
CA SER A 141 -5.32 0.04 10.76
C SER A 141 -4.99 -1.43 10.50
N GLU A 142 -5.35 -1.97 9.34
CA GLU A 142 -5.00 -3.34 8.96
C GLU A 142 -3.49 -3.54 8.83
N LYS A 143 -2.79 -2.59 8.20
CA LYS A 143 -1.32 -2.61 8.11
C LYS A 143 -0.66 -2.56 9.49
N TYR A 144 -1.19 -1.74 10.40
CA TYR A 144 -0.74 -1.69 11.79
C TYR A 144 -0.93 -3.04 12.50
N TRP A 145 -2.12 -3.64 12.41
CA TRP A 145 -2.38 -4.93 13.02
C TRP A 145 -1.57 -6.07 12.40
N ALA A 146 -1.32 -6.04 11.09
CA ALA A 146 -0.42 -6.97 10.43
C ALA A 146 1.00 -6.87 10.99
N LEU A 147 1.52 -5.65 11.17
CA LEU A 147 2.81 -5.39 11.78
C LEU A 147 2.86 -5.89 13.23
N GLN A 148 1.82 -5.61 14.03
CA GLN A 148 1.74 -6.08 15.43
C GLN A 148 1.73 -7.61 15.51
N ARG A 149 1.02 -8.28 14.62
CA ARG A 149 1.04 -9.75 14.54
C ARG A 149 2.45 -10.27 14.20
N HIS A 150 3.12 -9.61 13.26
CA HIS A 150 4.49 -9.99 12.87
C HIS A 150 5.48 -9.79 14.05
N ILE A 151 5.41 -8.67 14.75
CA ILE A 151 6.25 -8.41 15.93
C ILE A 151 6.03 -9.48 17.01
N ARG A 152 4.77 -9.89 17.27
CA ARG A 152 4.47 -10.98 18.22
C ARG A 152 5.11 -12.30 17.81
N LEU A 153 5.09 -12.62 16.49
CA LEU A 153 5.75 -13.82 16.00
C LEU A 153 7.26 -13.75 16.22
N LEU A 154 7.89 -12.64 15.88
CA LEU A 154 9.34 -12.45 16.08
C LEU A 154 9.76 -12.47 17.56
N SER A 155 8.84 -12.16 18.48
CA SER A 155 9.09 -12.22 19.92
C SER A 155 9.15 -13.65 20.48
N ILE A 156 8.79 -14.67 19.70
CA ILE A 156 8.92 -16.07 20.10
C ILE A 156 10.39 -16.50 19.86
N PRO A 157 11.17 -16.83 20.91
CA PRO A 157 12.61 -17.08 20.75
C PRO A 157 12.94 -18.31 19.89
N ASP A 158 12.14 -19.38 20.04
CA ASP A 158 12.36 -20.65 19.34
C ASP A 158 11.75 -20.62 17.94
N GLY A 159 12.60 -20.83 16.90
CA GLY A 159 12.17 -20.76 15.51
C GLY A 159 11.11 -21.82 15.12
N ARG A 160 11.14 -23.02 15.74
CA ARG A 160 10.13 -24.06 15.49
C ARG A 160 8.77 -23.63 16.05
N THR A 161 8.74 -23.16 17.28
CA THR A 161 7.53 -22.65 17.94
C THR A 161 6.97 -21.44 17.20
N ARG A 162 7.85 -20.56 16.69
CA ARG A 162 7.49 -19.41 15.86
C ARG A 162 6.83 -19.83 14.54
N LEU A 163 7.39 -20.81 13.85
CA LEU A 163 6.80 -21.38 12.64
C LEU A 163 5.44 -22.03 12.91
N GLU A 164 5.32 -22.81 13.98
CA GLU A 164 4.03 -23.42 14.37
C GLU A 164 2.97 -22.36 14.67
N ALA A 165 3.34 -21.28 15.38
CA ALA A 165 2.43 -20.15 15.67
C ALA A 165 1.99 -19.45 14.38
N TYR A 166 2.90 -19.21 13.45
CA TYR A 166 2.59 -18.64 12.14
C TYR A 166 1.62 -19.51 11.35
N LEU A 167 1.90 -20.82 11.23
CA LEU A 167 1.04 -21.73 10.50
C LEU A 167 -0.37 -21.86 11.10
N ARG A 168 -0.47 -21.87 12.43
CA ARG A 168 -1.79 -21.85 13.12
C ARG A 168 -2.55 -20.55 12.85
N GLN A 169 -1.86 -19.41 12.82
CA GLN A 169 -2.47 -18.12 12.52
C GLN A 169 -3.00 -18.07 11.09
N GLU A 170 -2.28 -18.60 10.13
CA GLU A 170 -2.71 -18.66 8.73
C GLU A 170 -3.86 -19.67 8.55
N ALA A 171 -3.78 -20.86 9.16
CA ALA A 171 -4.86 -21.85 9.14
C ALA A 171 -6.16 -21.31 9.76
N GLY A 172 -6.08 -20.52 10.82
CA GLY A 172 -7.24 -19.89 11.46
C GLY A 172 -8.01 -18.90 10.56
N LYS A 173 -7.37 -18.36 9.53
CA LYS A 173 -8.00 -17.43 8.56
C LYS A 173 -8.86 -18.16 7.52
N THR A 174 -8.53 -19.39 7.17
CA THR A 174 -9.14 -20.10 6.03
C THR A 174 -9.83 -21.41 6.42
N GLY A 175 -9.60 -21.90 7.63
CA GLY A 175 -10.19 -23.18 8.09
C GLY A 175 -9.60 -24.43 7.39
N GLU A 176 -8.66 -24.27 6.47
CA GLU A 176 -8.01 -25.32 5.70
C GLU A 176 -6.48 -25.27 5.85
N ILE A 177 -5.80 -26.34 5.44
CA ILE A 177 -4.33 -26.37 5.35
C ILE A 177 -3.89 -25.31 4.31
N VAL A 178 -3.39 -24.19 4.79
CA VAL A 178 -2.96 -23.10 3.94
C VAL A 178 -1.65 -23.44 3.27
N CYS A 179 -1.64 -23.45 1.95
CA CYS A 179 -0.42 -23.16 1.22
C CYS A 179 -0.04 -21.70 1.55
N ALA A 180 0.88 -21.51 2.48
CA ALA A 180 1.46 -20.20 2.69
C ALA A 180 1.94 -19.70 1.31
N GLY A 181 1.45 -18.54 0.84
CA GLY A 181 1.83 -17.97 -0.46
C GLY A 181 3.31 -17.55 -0.55
N MET A 182 4.15 -18.14 0.31
CA MET A 182 5.58 -17.89 0.46
C MET A 182 6.39 -19.17 0.21
N THR A 183 7.52 -19.02 -0.46
CA THR A 183 8.54 -20.07 -0.51
C THR A 183 9.14 -20.30 0.88
N ARG A 184 9.81 -21.45 1.07
CA ARG A 184 10.53 -21.75 2.34
C ARG A 184 11.55 -20.66 2.69
N GLU A 185 12.27 -20.14 1.71
CA GLU A 185 13.25 -19.07 1.90
C GLU A 185 12.58 -17.74 2.30
N GLN A 186 11.46 -17.40 1.65
CA GLN A 186 10.68 -16.23 2.02
C GLN A 186 10.12 -16.35 3.42
N MET A 187 9.63 -17.54 3.80
CA MET A 187 9.13 -17.82 5.14
C MET A 187 10.25 -17.71 6.19
N ALA A 188 11.44 -18.28 5.91
CA ALA A 188 12.59 -18.17 6.79
C ALA A 188 12.99 -16.70 7.01
N ARG A 189 13.04 -15.89 5.96
CA ARG A 189 13.31 -14.44 6.08
C ARG A 189 12.21 -13.69 6.83
N TYR A 190 10.95 -14.08 6.64
CA TYR A 190 9.81 -13.46 7.31
C TYR A 190 9.78 -13.78 8.80
N LEU A 191 10.18 -14.99 9.18
CA LEU A 191 10.18 -15.44 10.57
C LEU A 191 11.52 -15.20 11.31
N GLY A 192 12.59 -14.77 10.65
CA GLY A 192 13.90 -14.47 11.26
C GLY A 192 14.68 -15.72 11.58
#